data_775255a3b4c14d37275e5c6cdcd624b2
#
_entry.id   775255a3b4c14d37275e5c6cdcd624b2
#
_cell.length_a   1.000
_cell.length_b   1.000
_cell.length_c   1.000
_cell.angle_alpha   90.00
_cell.angle_beta   90.00
_cell.angle_gamma   90.00
#
_symmetry.space_group_name_H-M   'P 1'
#
loop_
_entity.id
_entity.type
_entity.pdbx_description
1 polymer ?
#
loop_
_entity_poly.entity_id
_entity_poly.type
_entity_poly.pdbx_seq_one_letter_code
_entity_poly.pdbx_strand_id
1 'polypeptide(L)'
;LYEFQMALETKDGREELTKRIGLRDFKVEQRKDEQGTGFTFVINGKPIFSKGANWIPADSFTTRLKKQDYQKLLKSAVQANMNTLRVWGGGIYESDDFYDLCDEMGILVWQDFMFACSLYPGDDNFLQSVEREARYQVDRLKDHPSIVLWCGNNEIAWAWHNWGWKDKYPEEIYKEDYNKLFHKVLPAVCQELDPSRYYWPSSPGDGDTLPGKGQGYGSGDNHFWDVWHGGEDFSAFDDNVGRFMSEYGMQSFPDLKTIDLFCDQGQQNLESDIIKSHQKASLGNGNVEKYVDMYFPKPKNFRSFVM
;
A
#
# COMPACT_ATOMS: atom_id res chain seq x y z
N LEU A 1 2.45 -22.33 -8.83
CA LEU A 1 1.12 -22.27 -9.48
C LEU A 1 0.81 -23.58 -10.15
N TYR A 2 -0.48 -23.93 -10.19
CA TYR A 2 -1.03 -25.07 -10.91
C TYR A 2 -1.89 -24.55 -12.06
N GLU A 3 -1.92 -25.28 -13.16
CA GLU A 3 -2.83 -25.02 -14.27
C GLU A 3 -4.10 -25.86 -14.07
N PHE A 4 -5.23 -25.17 -13.99
CA PHE A 4 -6.54 -25.77 -13.87
C PHE A 4 -7.25 -25.63 -15.22
N GLN A 5 -7.60 -26.74 -15.83
CA GLN A 5 -8.32 -26.77 -17.10
C GLN A 5 -9.73 -27.30 -16.89
N MET A 6 -10.71 -26.60 -17.44
CA MET A 6 -12.11 -26.96 -17.40
C MET A 6 -12.65 -26.95 -18.81
N ALA A 7 -13.35 -28.01 -19.20
CA ALA A 7 -14.06 -28.10 -20.46
C ALA A 7 -15.55 -28.28 -20.21
N LEU A 8 -16.36 -27.46 -20.86
CA LEU A 8 -17.82 -27.59 -20.90
C LEU A 8 -18.22 -28.12 -22.27
N GLU A 9 -18.78 -29.32 -22.32
CA GLU A 9 -19.35 -29.91 -23.54
C GLU A 9 -20.87 -29.80 -23.49
N THR A 10 -21.44 -29.21 -24.53
CA THR A 10 -22.89 -29.09 -24.72
C THR A 10 -23.26 -29.59 -26.14
N LYS A 11 -24.55 -29.76 -26.40
CA LYS A 11 -25.03 -30.07 -27.76
C LYS A 11 -24.69 -29.00 -28.81
N ASP A 12 -24.39 -27.76 -28.35
CA ASP A 12 -24.13 -26.61 -29.23
C ASP A 12 -22.63 -26.35 -29.40
N GLY A 13 -21.73 -27.09 -28.68
CA GLY A 13 -20.29 -26.97 -28.80
C GLY A 13 -19.52 -27.32 -27.54
N ARG A 14 -18.21 -27.08 -27.61
CA ARG A 14 -17.27 -27.24 -26.49
C ARG A 14 -16.60 -25.90 -26.17
N GLU A 15 -16.61 -25.53 -24.91
CA GLU A 15 -15.88 -24.38 -24.36
C GLU A 15 -14.79 -24.87 -23.41
N GLU A 16 -13.62 -24.27 -23.47
CA GLU A 16 -12.51 -24.58 -22.57
C GLU A 16 -12.07 -23.32 -21.83
N LEU A 17 -11.84 -23.47 -20.55
CA LEU A 17 -11.25 -22.44 -19.67
C LEU A 17 -9.98 -22.99 -19.03
N THR A 18 -8.90 -22.25 -19.16
CA THR A 18 -7.65 -22.53 -18.43
C THR A 18 -7.41 -21.42 -17.43
N LYS A 19 -7.16 -21.79 -16.18
CA LYS A 19 -6.89 -20.85 -15.09
C LYS A 19 -5.67 -21.30 -14.30
N ARG A 20 -4.80 -20.37 -13.93
CA ARG A 20 -3.70 -20.65 -13.00
C ARG A 20 -4.19 -20.42 -11.59
N ILE A 21 -3.93 -21.35 -10.71
CA ILE A 21 -4.31 -21.29 -9.30
C ILE A 21 -3.12 -21.57 -8.40
N GLY A 22 -3.11 -20.96 -7.21
CA GLY A 22 -2.15 -21.26 -6.15
C GLY A 22 -2.85 -21.93 -4.98
N LEU A 23 -2.31 -23.06 -4.55
CA LEU A 23 -2.79 -23.78 -3.38
C LEU A 23 -1.96 -23.36 -2.19
N ARG A 24 -2.54 -22.60 -1.28
CA ARG A 24 -1.91 -22.13 -0.04
C ARG A 24 -2.94 -21.96 1.06
N ASP A 25 -2.51 -22.12 2.29
CA ASP A 25 -3.20 -21.59 3.46
C ASP A 25 -2.56 -20.25 3.86
N PHE A 26 -3.39 -19.26 4.16
CA PHE A 26 -2.94 -17.94 4.61
C PHE A 26 -3.81 -17.46 5.77
N LYS A 27 -3.17 -16.91 6.79
CA LYS A 27 -3.86 -16.18 7.85
C LYS A 27 -3.03 -15.01 8.35
N VAL A 28 -3.70 -13.99 8.86
CA VAL A 28 -3.10 -12.99 9.74
C VAL A 28 -3.22 -13.49 11.17
N GLU A 29 -2.09 -13.75 11.81
CA GLU A 29 -2.07 -14.18 13.21
C GLU A 29 -1.96 -12.96 14.13
N GLN A 30 -2.99 -12.79 14.96
CA GLN A 30 -3.09 -11.73 15.96
C GLN A 30 -2.94 -12.33 17.37
N ARG A 31 -1.72 -12.74 17.70
CA ARG A 31 -1.42 -13.30 19.02
C ARG A 31 -1.22 -12.19 20.04
N LYS A 32 -1.96 -12.27 21.15
CA LYS A 32 -1.77 -11.37 22.31
C LYS A 32 -0.55 -11.79 23.12
N ASP A 33 0.23 -10.81 23.55
CA ASP A 33 1.35 -10.94 24.47
C ASP A 33 1.41 -9.75 25.44
N GLU A 34 2.49 -9.63 26.21
CA GLU A 34 2.66 -8.55 27.20
C GLU A 34 2.78 -7.16 26.57
N GLN A 35 3.13 -7.06 25.30
CA GLN A 35 3.31 -5.80 24.58
C GLN A 35 2.07 -5.38 23.77
N GLY A 36 1.08 -6.29 23.60
CA GLY A 36 -0.16 -6.00 22.86
C GLY A 36 -0.62 -7.15 21.97
N THR A 37 -1.05 -6.82 20.75
CA THR A 37 -1.58 -7.79 19.78
C THR A 37 -0.72 -7.82 18.53
N GLY A 38 -0.07 -8.94 18.25
CA GLY A 38 0.75 -9.15 17.06
C GLY A 38 -0.05 -9.03 15.77
N PHE A 39 0.69 -8.79 14.68
CA PHE A 39 0.15 -8.79 13.30
C PHE A 39 1.16 -9.50 12.40
N THR A 40 0.95 -10.79 12.18
CA THR A 40 1.94 -11.64 11.50
C THR A 40 1.29 -12.41 10.37
N PHE A 41 1.88 -12.35 9.19
CA PHE A 41 1.47 -13.19 8.06
C PHE A 41 1.97 -14.60 8.26
N VAL A 42 1.06 -15.56 8.14
CA VAL A 42 1.38 -17.00 8.23
C VAL A 42 0.93 -17.70 6.96
N ILE A 43 1.89 -18.33 6.25
CA ILE A 43 1.65 -19.05 5.01
C ILE A 43 1.99 -20.51 5.22
N ASN A 44 1.05 -21.41 4.93
CA ASN A 44 1.23 -22.86 5.10
C ASN A 44 1.77 -23.22 6.52
N GLY A 45 1.25 -22.53 7.54
CA GLY A 45 1.65 -22.71 8.93
C GLY A 45 2.99 -22.07 9.32
N LYS A 46 3.67 -21.36 8.42
CA LYS A 46 4.95 -20.69 8.70
C LYS A 46 4.78 -19.19 8.80
N PRO A 47 5.23 -18.54 9.89
CA PRO A 47 5.26 -17.09 9.97
C PRO A 47 6.26 -16.52 8.98
N ILE A 48 5.85 -15.44 8.31
CA ILE A 48 6.64 -14.74 7.30
C ILE A 48 6.95 -13.33 7.80
N PHE A 49 8.22 -12.96 7.77
CA PHE A 49 8.61 -11.56 7.95
C PHE A 49 8.42 -10.83 6.62
N SER A 50 7.47 -9.90 6.57
CA SER A 50 7.16 -9.11 5.37
C SER A 50 8.26 -8.08 5.14
N LYS A 51 8.92 -8.18 3.99
CA LYS A 51 9.94 -7.23 3.51
C LYS A 51 9.44 -6.67 2.19
N GLY A 52 9.21 -5.36 2.13
CA GLY A 52 8.64 -4.81 0.93
C GLY A 52 8.50 -3.31 0.94
N ALA A 53 7.58 -2.82 0.14
CA ALA A 53 7.30 -1.40 -0.03
C ALA A 53 5.83 -1.17 -0.35
N ASN A 54 5.40 0.09 -0.20
CA ASN A 54 4.14 0.55 -0.75
C ASN A 54 4.27 0.71 -2.27
N TRP A 55 3.30 0.19 -2.98
CA TRP A 55 3.18 0.29 -4.42
C TRP A 55 2.18 1.37 -4.79
N ILE A 56 2.64 2.36 -5.53
CA ILE A 56 1.82 3.38 -6.19
C ILE A 56 1.87 3.15 -7.70
N PRO A 57 0.99 3.78 -8.52
CA PRO A 57 1.02 3.60 -9.96
C PRO A 57 2.42 3.83 -10.54
N ALA A 58 2.89 2.89 -11.35
CA ALA A 58 4.24 2.90 -11.92
C ALA A 58 4.45 3.98 -12.99
N ASP A 59 3.38 4.60 -13.45
CA ASP A 59 3.38 5.72 -14.41
C ASP A 59 2.20 6.67 -14.10
N SER A 60 2.41 7.98 -14.22
CA SER A 60 1.33 8.97 -14.10
C SER A 60 0.22 8.77 -15.15
N PHE A 61 0.54 8.17 -16.29
CA PHE A 61 -0.40 7.78 -17.33
C PHE A 61 -0.48 6.25 -17.39
N THR A 62 -1.28 5.67 -16.53
CA THR A 62 -1.35 4.21 -16.31
C THR A 62 -1.64 3.42 -17.58
N THR A 63 -2.33 4.01 -18.56
CA THR A 63 -2.62 3.38 -19.87
C THR A 63 -1.38 3.18 -20.74
N ARG A 64 -0.23 3.75 -20.41
CA ARG A 64 1.04 3.50 -21.10
C ARG A 64 1.73 2.22 -20.64
N LEU A 65 1.40 1.75 -19.44
CA LEU A 65 2.03 0.58 -18.84
C LEU A 65 1.70 -0.70 -19.63
N LYS A 66 2.73 -1.51 -19.79
CA LYS A 66 2.68 -2.82 -20.40
C LYS A 66 3.19 -3.86 -19.42
N LYS A 67 2.86 -5.12 -19.63
CA LYS A 67 3.35 -6.25 -18.83
C LYS A 67 4.87 -6.21 -18.56
N GLN A 68 5.65 -5.78 -19.53
CA GLN A 68 7.12 -5.67 -19.42
C GLN A 68 7.56 -4.62 -18.38
N ASP A 69 6.81 -3.54 -18.22
CA ASP A 69 7.12 -2.48 -17.25
C ASP A 69 6.90 -2.99 -15.83
N TYR A 70 5.77 -3.65 -15.56
CA TYR A 70 5.52 -4.34 -14.30
C TYR A 70 6.58 -5.42 -14.03
N GLN A 71 6.89 -6.25 -15.04
CA GLN A 71 7.90 -7.30 -14.89
C GLN A 71 9.27 -6.76 -14.49
N LYS A 72 9.68 -5.63 -15.03
CA LYS A 72 10.95 -4.98 -14.69
C LYS A 72 10.97 -4.53 -13.23
N LEU A 73 9.92 -3.85 -12.78
CA LEU A 73 9.81 -3.32 -11.41
C LEU A 73 9.71 -4.47 -10.39
N LEU A 74 8.88 -5.46 -10.65
CA LEU A 74 8.71 -6.61 -9.75
C LEU A 74 9.98 -7.47 -9.67
N LYS A 75 10.72 -7.64 -10.77
CA LYS A 75 12.04 -8.28 -10.72
C LYS A 75 13.04 -7.49 -9.85
N SER A 76 13.00 -6.16 -9.92
CA SER A 76 13.84 -5.33 -9.05
C SER A 76 13.47 -5.50 -7.58
N ALA A 77 12.18 -5.58 -7.25
CA ALA A 77 11.71 -5.87 -5.90
C ALA A 77 12.22 -7.24 -5.39
N VAL A 78 12.08 -8.29 -6.21
CA VAL A 78 12.61 -9.63 -5.88
C VAL A 78 14.14 -9.61 -5.68
N GLN A 79 14.88 -8.93 -6.56
CA GLN A 79 16.33 -8.78 -6.42
C GLN A 79 16.75 -8.02 -5.17
N ALA A 80 15.90 -7.11 -4.69
CA ALA A 80 16.07 -6.42 -3.40
C ALA A 80 15.61 -7.28 -2.20
N ASN A 81 15.30 -8.56 -2.40
CA ASN A 81 14.77 -9.48 -1.39
C ASN A 81 13.41 -9.05 -0.79
N MET A 82 12.62 -8.30 -1.52
CA MET A 82 11.23 -8.04 -1.14
C MET A 82 10.37 -9.27 -1.41
N ASN A 83 9.45 -9.55 -0.50
CA ASN A 83 8.48 -10.65 -0.61
C ASN A 83 7.03 -10.18 -0.47
N THR A 84 6.81 -8.90 -0.20
CA THR A 84 5.49 -8.31 0.02
C THR A 84 5.44 -6.92 -0.63
N LEU A 85 4.34 -6.60 -1.30
CA LEU A 85 4.03 -5.25 -1.76
C LEU A 85 2.63 -4.86 -1.27
N ARG A 86 2.44 -3.62 -0.86
CA ARG A 86 1.14 -3.05 -0.55
C ARG A 86 0.69 -2.16 -1.69
N VAL A 87 -0.38 -2.54 -2.39
CA VAL A 87 -1.06 -1.67 -3.35
C VAL A 87 -1.84 -0.63 -2.56
N TRP A 88 -1.29 0.56 -2.48
CA TRP A 88 -1.74 1.65 -1.63
C TRP A 88 -3.05 2.28 -2.12
N GLY A 89 -3.95 2.60 -1.18
CA GLY A 89 -5.30 3.08 -1.44
C GLY A 89 -5.43 4.45 -2.10
N GLY A 90 -4.34 5.23 -2.21
CA GLY A 90 -4.29 6.46 -3.00
C GLY A 90 -3.86 6.27 -4.45
N GLY A 91 -3.76 5.02 -4.92
CA GLY A 91 -3.39 4.65 -6.27
C GLY A 91 -4.57 4.16 -7.12
N ILE A 92 -4.38 3.01 -7.74
CA ILE A 92 -5.38 2.31 -8.56
C ILE A 92 -5.36 0.81 -8.24
N TYR A 93 -6.45 0.10 -8.53
CA TYR A 93 -6.36 -1.35 -8.70
C TYR A 93 -5.56 -1.62 -9.97
N GLU A 94 -4.46 -2.35 -9.84
CA GLU A 94 -3.55 -2.59 -10.97
C GLU A 94 -4.17 -3.51 -12.03
N SER A 95 -3.51 -3.62 -13.19
CA SER A 95 -3.92 -4.54 -14.24
C SER A 95 -3.70 -5.99 -13.83
N ASP A 96 -4.38 -6.94 -14.48
CA ASP A 96 -4.22 -8.37 -14.24
C ASP A 96 -2.76 -8.82 -14.46
N ASP A 97 -2.03 -8.19 -15.38
CA ASP A 97 -0.59 -8.45 -15.58
C ASP A 97 0.24 -8.25 -14.32
N PHE A 98 -0.08 -7.25 -13.48
CA PHE A 98 0.62 -7.01 -12.22
C PHE A 98 0.40 -8.19 -11.24
N TYR A 99 -0.85 -8.57 -11.04
CA TYR A 99 -1.18 -9.65 -10.10
C TYR A 99 -0.69 -11.01 -10.60
N ASP A 100 -0.83 -11.30 -11.90
CA ASP A 100 -0.27 -12.50 -12.54
C ASP A 100 1.25 -12.61 -12.30
N LEU A 101 1.97 -11.52 -12.44
CA LEU A 101 3.41 -11.48 -12.18
C LEU A 101 3.75 -11.64 -10.70
N CYS A 102 2.95 -11.06 -9.80
CA CYS A 102 3.11 -11.28 -8.36
C CYS A 102 2.90 -12.76 -8.00
N ASP A 103 1.88 -13.40 -8.60
CA ASP A 103 1.63 -14.83 -8.45
C ASP A 103 2.81 -15.68 -8.94
N GLU A 104 3.38 -15.35 -10.12
CA GLU A 104 4.52 -16.05 -10.69
C GLU A 104 5.80 -15.89 -9.88
N MET A 105 6.04 -14.69 -9.36
CA MET A 105 7.27 -14.35 -8.63
C MET A 105 7.19 -14.64 -7.12
N GLY A 106 6.02 -15.03 -6.62
CA GLY A 106 5.82 -15.30 -5.20
C GLY A 106 5.84 -14.05 -4.31
N ILE A 107 5.42 -12.91 -4.85
CA ILE A 107 5.29 -11.65 -4.10
C ILE A 107 3.89 -11.62 -3.48
N LEU A 108 3.81 -11.45 -2.17
CA LEU A 108 2.56 -11.24 -1.46
C LEU A 108 2.03 -9.84 -1.75
N VAL A 109 0.72 -9.72 -1.91
CA VAL A 109 0.04 -8.45 -2.14
C VAL A 109 -0.92 -8.15 -0.99
N TRP A 110 -0.65 -7.07 -0.28
CA TRP A 110 -1.61 -6.38 0.57
C TRP A 110 -2.39 -5.42 -0.33
N GLN A 111 -3.68 -5.64 -0.49
CA GLN A 111 -4.52 -4.83 -1.38
C GLN A 111 -5.40 -3.86 -0.59
N ASP A 112 -5.14 -2.57 -0.73
CA ASP A 112 -6.08 -1.55 -0.25
C ASP A 112 -7.24 -1.38 -1.24
N PHE A 113 -8.45 -1.09 -0.71
CA PHE A 113 -9.47 -0.39 -1.47
C PHE A 113 -9.04 1.06 -1.70
N MET A 114 -9.51 1.69 -2.78
CA MET A 114 -9.01 3.00 -3.22
C MET A 114 -9.58 4.16 -2.39
N PHE A 115 -9.30 4.12 -1.08
CA PHE A 115 -9.63 5.15 -0.09
C PHE A 115 -8.38 5.56 0.68
N ALA A 116 -8.02 6.84 0.64
CA ALA A 116 -6.83 7.34 1.32
C ALA A 116 -6.98 8.80 1.75
N CYS A 117 -6.55 9.11 2.96
CA CYS A 117 -6.28 10.47 3.45
C CYS A 117 -7.40 11.49 3.19
N SER A 118 -8.67 11.06 3.12
CA SER A 118 -9.83 11.92 2.88
C SER A 118 -11.06 11.40 3.62
N LEU A 119 -12.02 12.28 3.87
CA LEU A 119 -13.35 11.89 4.33
C LEU A 119 -14.20 11.52 3.10
N TYR A 120 -15.00 10.48 3.25
CA TYR A 120 -15.88 9.97 2.20
C TYR A 120 -17.32 10.00 2.68
N PRO A 121 -18.30 10.33 1.81
CA PRO A 121 -19.71 10.38 2.18
C PRO A 121 -20.28 8.96 2.40
N GLY A 122 -21.26 8.87 3.29
CA GLY A 122 -21.98 7.64 3.59
C GLY A 122 -23.45 7.68 3.13
N ASP A 123 -23.76 8.48 2.08
CA ASP A 123 -25.08 8.48 1.46
C ASP A 123 -25.30 7.23 0.60
N ASP A 124 -26.56 6.87 0.40
CA ASP A 124 -26.94 5.62 -0.28
C ASP A 124 -26.37 5.51 -1.71
N ASN A 125 -26.31 6.62 -2.45
CA ASN A 125 -25.82 6.60 -3.83
C ASN A 125 -24.33 6.31 -3.88
N PHE A 126 -23.56 6.95 -2.99
CA PHE A 126 -22.13 6.71 -2.88
C PHE A 126 -21.84 5.29 -2.39
N LEU A 127 -22.52 4.83 -1.34
CA LEU A 127 -22.36 3.47 -0.81
C LEU A 127 -22.66 2.40 -1.85
N GLN A 128 -23.74 2.55 -2.64
CA GLN A 128 -24.06 1.63 -3.74
C GLN A 128 -22.98 1.65 -4.84
N SER A 129 -22.39 2.82 -5.13
CA SER A 129 -21.31 2.91 -6.10
C SER A 129 -20.08 2.17 -5.61
N VAL A 130 -19.70 2.38 -4.34
CA VAL A 130 -18.58 1.69 -3.68
C VAL A 130 -18.83 0.19 -3.65
N GLU A 131 -20.02 -0.27 -3.30
CA GLU A 131 -20.35 -1.69 -3.29
C GLU A 131 -20.18 -2.34 -4.66
N ARG A 132 -20.67 -1.69 -5.73
CA ARG A 132 -20.50 -2.20 -7.10
C ARG A 132 -19.02 -2.30 -7.51
N GLU A 133 -18.23 -1.28 -7.20
CA GLU A 133 -16.79 -1.28 -7.46
C GLU A 133 -16.08 -2.37 -6.66
N ALA A 134 -16.35 -2.46 -5.36
CA ALA A 134 -15.77 -3.46 -4.49
C ALA A 134 -16.10 -4.89 -4.97
N ARG A 135 -17.36 -5.16 -5.31
CA ARG A 135 -17.78 -6.46 -5.87
C ARG A 135 -17.02 -6.81 -7.15
N TYR A 136 -16.91 -5.85 -8.07
CA TYR A 136 -16.18 -6.07 -9.30
C TYR A 136 -14.71 -6.38 -9.05
N GLN A 137 -14.05 -5.60 -8.18
CA GLN A 137 -12.61 -5.77 -7.92
C GLN A 137 -12.31 -7.03 -7.11
N VAL A 138 -13.11 -7.32 -6.09
CA VAL A 138 -12.93 -8.54 -5.30
C VAL A 138 -13.16 -9.79 -6.18
N ASP A 139 -14.22 -9.81 -6.99
CA ASP A 139 -14.52 -10.92 -7.88
C ASP A 139 -13.40 -11.13 -8.92
N ARG A 140 -12.88 -10.04 -9.50
CA ARG A 140 -11.76 -10.08 -10.44
C ARG A 140 -10.48 -10.64 -9.82
N LEU A 141 -10.20 -10.27 -8.58
CA LEU A 141 -8.89 -10.46 -7.95
C LEU A 141 -8.82 -11.63 -6.96
N LYS A 142 -9.96 -12.15 -6.50
CA LYS A 142 -10.02 -13.20 -5.46
C LYS A 142 -9.25 -14.48 -5.77
N ASP A 143 -9.03 -14.78 -7.05
CA ASP A 143 -8.35 -16.02 -7.45
C ASP A 143 -6.82 -15.87 -7.50
N HIS A 144 -6.28 -14.65 -7.33
CA HIS A 144 -4.83 -14.44 -7.27
C HIS A 144 -4.27 -14.91 -5.91
N PRO A 145 -3.42 -15.95 -5.89
CA PRO A 145 -2.84 -16.45 -4.64
C PRO A 145 -1.87 -15.47 -3.98
N SER A 146 -1.35 -14.50 -4.72
CA SER A 146 -0.50 -13.43 -4.18
C SER A 146 -1.24 -12.51 -3.22
N ILE A 147 -2.53 -12.21 -3.46
CA ILE A 147 -3.31 -11.34 -2.58
C ILE A 147 -3.56 -12.04 -1.25
N VAL A 148 -3.12 -11.42 -0.16
CA VAL A 148 -3.16 -12.00 1.18
C VAL A 148 -4.17 -11.34 2.10
N LEU A 149 -4.46 -10.05 1.91
CA LEU A 149 -5.52 -9.38 2.65
C LEU A 149 -6.13 -8.22 1.84
N TRP A 150 -7.33 -7.83 2.23
CA TRP A 150 -8.02 -6.64 1.79
C TRP A 150 -7.96 -5.58 2.90
N CYS A 151 -7.58 -4.35 2.56
CA CYS A 151 -7.55 -3.25 3.52
C CYS A 151 -8.54 -2.15 3.11
N GLY A 152 -9.34 -1.71 4.06
CA GLY A 152 -10.43 -0.76 3.81
C GLY A 152 -9.95 0.61 3.38
N ASN A 153 -8.96 1.17 4.06
CA ASN A 153 -8.46 2.51 3.75
C ASN A 153 -7.05 2.76 4.28
N ASN A 154 -6.43 3.82 3.74
CA ASN A 154 -5.20 4.40 4.22
C ASN A 154 -5.47 5.64 5.07
N GLU A 155 -5.03 5.61 6.33
CA GLU A 155 -4.90 6.72 7.27
C GLU A 155 -6.16 7.52 7.62
N ILE A 156 -7.36 7.09 7.25
CA ILE A 156 -8.57 7.88 7.55
C ILE A 156 -8.84 7.91 9.06
N ALA A 157 -8.76 6.76 9.73
CA ALA A 157 -8.89 6.71 11.18
C ALA A 157 -7.76 7.45 11.89
N TRP A 158 -6.53 7.30 11.38
CA TRP A 158 -5.36 8.02 11.89
C TRP A 158 -5.51 9.55 11.75
N ALA A 159 -5.93 10.03 10.57
CA ALA A 159 -6.12 11.44 10.30
C ALA A 159 -7.20 12.08 11.19
N TRP A 160 -8.28 11.34 11.47
CA TRP A 160 -9.30 11.79 12.39
C TRP A 160 -8.71 12.17 13.75
N HIS A 161 -7.83 11.32 14.30
CA HIS A 161 -7.25 11.53 15.62
C HIS A 161 -6.05 12.47 15.64
N ASN A 162 -5.24 12.49 14.56
CA ASN A 162 -3.93 13.09 14.59
C ASN A 162 -3.74 14.31 13.66
N TRP A 163 -4.62 14.49 12.65
CA TRP A 163 -4.51 15.63 11.73
C TRP A 163 -5.50 16.76 12.03
N GLY A 164 -6.09 16.76 13.22
CA GLY A 164 -7.03 17.79 13.65
C GLY A 164 -8.38 17.76 12.92
N TRP A 165 -8.75 16.63 12.31
CA TRP A 165 -10.03 16.52 11.59
C TRP A 165 -11.22 16.56 12.55
N LYS A 166 -11.09 15.96 13.74
CA LYS A 166 -12.12 16.01 14.80
C LYS A 166 -12.49 17.44 15.24
N ASP A 167 -11.58 18.42 15.04
CA ASP A 167 -11.83 19.80 15.38
C ASP A 167 -12.48 20.60 14.23
N LYS A 168 -12.52 20.01 13.02
CA LYS A 168 -13.01 20.64 11.79
C LYS A 168 -14.33 20.08 11.30
N TYR A 169 -14.62 18.81 11.62
CA TYR A 169 -15.78 18.09 11.08
C TYR A 169 -16.64 17.52 12.19
N PRO A 170 -17.99 17.42 12.00
CA PRO A 170 -18.90 16.79 12.96
C PRO A 170 -18.54 15.32 13.19
N GLU A 171 -18.38 14.95 14.45
CA GLU A 171 -17.96 13.60 14.84
C GLU A 171 -19.00 12.54 14.45
N GLU A 172 -20.29 12.86 14.55
CA GLU A 172 -21.38 11.95 14.23
C GLU A 172 -21.35 11.54 12.76
N ILE A 173 -21.15 12.50 11.85
CA ILE A 173 -21.07 12.25 10.41
C ILE A 173 -19.88 11.36 10.11
N TYR A 174 -18.71 11.70 10.66
CA TYR A 174 -17.52 10.89 10.46
C TYR A 174 -17.71 9.45 10.93
N LYS A 175 -18.18 9.26 12.18
CA LYS A 175 -18.38 7.92 12.74
C LYS A 175 -19.40 7.10 11.96
N GLU A 176 -20.51 7.73 11.56
CA GLU A 176 -21.56 7.06 10.80
C GLU A 176 -21.07 6.64 9.41
N ASP A 177 -20.53 7.57 8.64
CA ASP A 177 -20.11 7.33 7.27
C ASP A 177 -18.90 6.39 7.21
N TYR A 178 -17.91 6.59 8.08
CA TYR A 178 -16.77 5.69 8.23
C TYR A 178 -17.21 4.26 8.55
N ASN A 179 -18.12 4.10 9.51
CA ASN A 179 -18.61 2.78 9.89
C ASN A 179 -19.41 2.11 8.76
N LYS A 180 -20.25 2.87 8.02
CA LYS A 180 -20.99 2.33 6.86
C LYS A 180 -20.03 1.78 5.80
N LEU A 181 -18.99 2.54 5.44
CA LEU A 181 -18.02 2.15 4.42
C LEU A 181 -17.13 1.00 4.89
N PHE A 182 -16.35 1.24 5.96
CA PHE A 182 -15.20 0.40 6.29
C PHE A 182 -15.53 -0.74 7.27
N HIS A 183 -16.69 -0.69 7.94
CA HIS A 183 -17.12 -1.74 8.86
C HIS A 183 -18.42 -2.45 8.46
N LYS A 184 -19.08 -2.02 7.37
CA LYS A 184 -20.29 -2.69 6.86
C LYS A 184 -20.17 -3.05 5.39
N VAL A 185 -20.05 -2.08 4.47
CA VAL A 185 -20.11 -2.33 3.03
C VAL A 185 -18.92 -3.18 2.56
N LEU A 186 -17.70 -2.69 2.76
CA LEU A 186 -16.51 -3.40 2.27
C LEU A 186 -16.31 -4.78 2.89
N PRO A 187 -16.39 -4.96 4.23
CA PRO A 187 -16.25 -6.29 4.81
C PRO A 187 -17.38 -7.24 4.41
N ALA A 188 -18.61 -6.76 4.17
CA ALA A 188 -19.69 -7.60 3.69
C ALA A 188 -19.39 -8.15 2.28
N VAL A 189 -18.87 -7.32 1.38
CA VAL A 189 -18.46 -7.75 0.04
C VAL A 189 -17.32 -8.76 0.12
N CYS A 190 -16.30 -8.49 0.95
CA CYS A 190 -15.19 -9.43 1.14
C CYS A 190 -15.69 -10.76 1.72
N GLN A 191 -16.55 -10.73 2.74
CA GLN A 191 -17.08 -11.95 3.35
C GLN A 191 -17.94 -12.76 2.39
N GLU A 192 -18.67 -12.13 1.47
CA GLU A 192 -19.50 -12.82 0.49
C GLU A 192 -18.69 -13.45 -0.65
N LEU A 193 -17.72 -12.69 -1.21
CA LEU A 193 -17.02 -13.08 -2.44
C LEU A 193 -15.67 -13.75 -2.20
N ASP A 194 -15.02 -13.46 -1.07
CA ASP A 194 -13.69 -13.95 -0.73
C ASP A 194 -13.51 -14.18 0.78
N PRO A 195 -14.34 -15.06 1.40
CA PRO A 195 -14.39 -15.26 2.84
C PRO A 195 -13.08 -15.83 3.43
N SER A 196 -12.20 -16.31 2.60
CA SER A 196 -10.92 -16.90 3.03
C SER A 196 -9.84 -15.87 3.31
N ARG A 197 -9.98 -14.63 2.78
CA ARG A 197 -9.01 -13.57 3.02
C ARG A 197 -9.41 -12.66 4.16
N TYR A 198 -8.38 -12.22 4.87
CA TYR A 198 -8.54 -11.31 5.98
C TYR A 198 -8.91 -9.90 5.48
N TYR A 199 -9.90 -9.29 6.12
CA TYR A 199 -10.24 -7.89 5.91
C TYR A 199 -9.69 -7.03 7.05
N TRP A 200 -8.90 -6.00 6.72
CA TRP A 200 -8.32 -5.04 7.65
C TRP A 200 -8.98 -3.66 7.45
N PRO A 201 -9.66 -3.08 8.44
CA PRO A 201 -10.50 -1.89 8.20
C PRO A 201 -9.72 -0.64 7.81
N SER A 202 -8.54 -0.43 8.38
CA SER A 202 -7.71 0.76 8.14
C SER A 202 -6.24 0.45 8.38
N SER A 203 -5.37 1.02 7.60
CA SER A 203 -3.92 1.04 7.80
C SER A 203 -3.46 2.51 8.02
N PRO A 204 -2.82 2.85 9.16
CA PRO A 204 -2.55 1.99 10.30
C PRO A 204 -3.83 1.68 11.09
N GLY A 205 -3.80 0.58 11.84
CA GLY A 205 -4.91 0.18 12.67
C GLY A 205 -4.55 -0.90 13.69
N ASP A 206 -5.45 -1.10 14.66
CA ASP A 206 -5.37 -2.14 15.67
C ASP A 206 -6.52 -3.17 15.54
N GLY A 207 -7.35 -3.02 14.50
CA GLY A 207 -8.51 -3.86 14.23
C GLY A 207 -9.78 -3.45 14.94
N ASP A 208 -9.78 -2.35 15.69
CA ASP A 208 -10.95 -1.86 16.41
C ASP A 208 -12.06 -1.40 15.45
N THR A 209 -13.31 -1.64 15.85
CA THR A 209 -14.53 -1.38 15.07
C THR A 209 -14.94 0.09 15.04
N LEU A 210 -14.33 0.94 15.83
CA LEU A 210 -14.50 2.39 15.79
C LEU A 210 -13.19 3.05 15.42
N PRO A 211 -13.24 4.29 14.87
CA PRO A 211 -12.03 5.02 14.53
C PRO A 211 -11.05 4.94 15.68
N GLY A 212 -9.99 4.17 15.44
CA GLY A 212 -9.10 3.68 16.47
C GLY A 212 -8.56 4.79 17.34
N LYS A 213 -8.27 4.47 18.59
CA LYS A 213 -7.67 5.37 19.57
C LYS A 213 -6.24 5.79 19.18
N GLY A 214 -5.95 5.90 17.90
CA GLY A 214 -4.60 6.14 17.44
C GLY A 214 -3.73 4.89 17.54
N GLN A 215 -2.68 4.96 16.83
CA GLN A 215 -1.68 3.94 16.66
C GLN A 215 -0.94 3.68 17.97
N GLY A 216 -1.11 2.49 18.53
CA GLY A 216 -0.21 2.00 19.56
C GLY A 216 0.79 1.04 18.92
N TYR A 217 2.09 1.26 19.08
CA TYR A 217 3.13 0.37 18.51
C TYR A 217 3.03 -1.09 18.96
N GLY A 218 2.27 -1.37 20.01
CA GLY A 218 2.04 -2.70 20.53
C GLY A 218 1.02 -3.56 19.78
N SER A 219 0.23 -3.00 18.87
CA SER A 219 -0.86 -3.73 18.22
C SER A 219 -1.05 -3.34 16.76
N GLY A 220 -1.47 -4.32 15.94
CA GLY A 220 -1.80 -4.13 14.55
C GLY A 220 -0.63 -3.70 13.66
N ASP A 221 -0.94 -2.87 12.67
CA ASP A 221 0.06 -2.26 11.79
C ASP A 221 0.27 -0.78 12.12
N ASN A 222 1.44 -0.27 11.77
CA ASN A 222 1.90 1.04 12.18
C ASN A 222 2.48 1.83 11.01
N HIS A 223 2.26 3.17 11.02
CA HIS A 223 2.94 4.12 10.17
C HIS A 223 3.86 5.00 11.03
N PHE A 224 5.08 5.24 10.57
CA PHE A 224 6.03 6.13 11.26
C PHE A 224 6.69 7.09 10.29
N TRP A 225 6.26 8.34 10.33
CA TRP A 225 6.72 9.39 9.44
C TRP A 225 7.48 10.53 10.12
N ASP A 226 7.77 10.41 11.42
CA ASP A 226 8.35 11.53 12.19
C ASP A 226 9.79 11.83 11.77
N VAL A 227 10.52 10.88 11.19
CA VAL A 227 11.80 11.18 10.54
C VAL A 227 11.57 12.11 9.34
N TRP A 228 10.70 11.75 8.38
CA TRP A 228 10.49 12.59 7.20
C TRP A 228 9.65 13.84 7.50
N HIS A 229 8.47 13.69 8.11
CA HIS A 229 7.54 14.80 8.38
C HIS A 229 7.85 15.54 9.67
N GLY A 230 8.31 14.86 10.71
CA GLY A 230 8.66 15.45 11.99
C GLY A 230 10.09 16.02 12.06
N GLY A 231 10.95 15.57 11.15
CA GLY A 231 12.36 16.01 11.11
C GLY A 231 13.20 15.44 12.24
N GLU A 232 12.83 14.29 12.82
CA GLU A 232 13.58 13.58 13.83
C GLU A 232 14.85 12.93 13.29
N ASP A 233 15.77 12.57 14.17
CA ASP A 233 16.99 11.84 13.85
C ASP A 233 16.68 10.43 13.38
N PHE A 234 17.56 9.83 12.54
CA PHE A 234 17.36 8.45 12.08
C PHE A 234 17.30 7.40 13.19
N SER A 235 17.90 7.67 14.36
CA SER A 235 17.78 6.81 15.53
C SER A 235 16.34 6.64 16.00
N ALA A 236 15.43 7.57 15.67
CA ALA A 236 14.01 7.45 15.97
C ALA A 236 13.37 6.21 15.32
N PHE A 237 13.92 5.68 14.23
CA PHE A 237 13.45 4.40 13.67
C PHE A 237 13.69 3.21 14.61
N ASP A 238 14.78 3.23 15.40
CA ASP A 238 15.08 2.15 16.35
C ASP A 238 14.14 2.18 17.56
N ASP A 239 13.71 3.38 17.95
CA ASP A 239 12.85 3.60 19.14
C ASP A 239 11.35 3.38 18.83
N ASN A 240 10.96 3.43 17.54
CA ASN A 240 9.55 3.38 17.10
C ASN A 240 9.25 2.15 16.25
N VAL A 241 9.58 0.97 16.74
CA VAL A 241 9.31 -0.31 16.05
C VAL A 241 7.97 -0.88 16.49
N GLY A 242 7.02 -0.93 15.56
CA GLY A 242 5.70 -1.55 15.76
C GLY A 242 5.67 -3.04 15.45
N ARG A 243 4.51 -3.65 15.65
CA ARG A 243 4.29 -5.09 15.35
C ARG A 243 4.36 -5.41 13.85
N PHE A 244 3.93 -4.47 13.03
CA PHE A 244 4.07 -4.50 11.58
C PHE A 244 4.20 -3.06 11.09
N MET A 245 5.35 -2.70 10.56
CA MET A 245 5.58 -1.36 10.01
C MET A 245 5.12 -1.34 8.56
N SER A 246 3.86 -0.96 8.32
CA SER A 246 3.25 -0.89 6.99
C SER A 246 3.66 0.35 6.21
N GLU A 247 4.04 1.43 6.93
CA GLU A 247 4.65 2.61 6.32
C GLU A 247 5.72 3.23 7.21
N TYR A 248 6.84 3.56 6.61
CA TYR A 248 7.90 4.41 7.17
C TYR A 248 8.85 4.78 6.05
N GLY A 249 9.70 5.77 6.29
CA GLY A 249 10.76 6.06 5.33
C GLY A 249 11.16 7.52 5.28
N MET A 250 11.92 7.83 4.25
CA MET A 250 12.40 9.15 3.92
C MET A 250 12.49 9.28 2.40
N GLN A 251 12.12 10.44 1.87
CA GLN A 251 12.28 10.72 0.45
C GLN A 251 13.78 10.81 0.10
N SER A 252 14.15 10.24 -1.03
CA SER A 252 15.46 10.40 -1.67
C SER A 252 15.30 10.91 -3.10
N PHE A 253 16.38 11.45 -3.66
CA PHE A 253 16.43 11.71 -5.09
C PHE A 253 16.41 10.40 -5.88
N PRO A 254 15.86 10.40 -7.12
CA PRO A 254 16.03 9.29 -8.02
C PRO A 254 17.50 9.15 -8.44
N ASP A 255 17.87 7.98 -8.92
CA ASP A 255 19.21 7.72 -9.50
C ASP A 255 19.56 8.79 -10.56
N LEU A 256 20.83 9.15 -10.64
CA LEU A 256 21.34 10.13 -11.62
C LEU A 256 20.95 9.81 -13.06
N LYS A 257 20.86 8.53 -13.43
CA LYS A 257 20.39 8.13 -14.77
C LYS A 257 18.94 8.54 -15.01
N THR A 258 18.10 8.50 -13.98
CA THR A 258 16.73 8.97 -14.08
C THR A 258 16.68 10.49 -14.19
N ILE A 259 17.51 11.20 -13.43
CA ILE A 259 17.63 12.66 -13.51
C ILE A 259 18.10 13.08 -14.90
N ASP A 260 19.08 12.41 -15.46
CA ASP A 260 19.62 12.68 -16.81
C ASP A 260 18.57 12.52 -17.93
N LEU A 261 17.43 11.80 -17.67
CA LEU A 261 16.33 11.65 -18.63
C LEU A 261 15.44 12.90 -18.75
N PHE A 262 15.36 13.72 -17.71
CA PHE A 262 14.45 14.87 -17.69
C PHE A 262 15.14 16.22 -17.41
N CYS A 263 16.43 16.22 -17.06
CA CYS A 263 17.16 17.42 -16.68
C CYS A 263 18.56 17.45 -17.29
N ASP A 264 18.82 18.41 -18.17
CA ASP A 264 20.13 18.62 -18.76
C ASP A 264 21.18 18.95 -17.68
N GLN A 265 22.42 18.53 -17.89
CA GLN A 265 23.50 18.69 -16.92
C GLN A 265 23.71 20.14 -16.45
N GLY A 266 23.52 21.12 -17.34
CA GLY A 266 23.61 22.54 -17.00
C GLY A 266 22.51 23.06 -16.07
N GLN A 267 21.42 22.31 -15.94
CA GLN A 267 20.27 22.62 -15.09
C GLN A 267 20.18 21.72 -13.84
N GLN A 268 21.12 20.81 -13.64
CA GLN A 268 21.18 19.91 -12.49
C GLN A 268 21.66 20.67 -11.24
N ASN A 269 20.75 21.39 -10.61
CA ASN A 269 20.94 22.04 -9.31
C ASN A 269 19.58 22.18 -8.59
N LEU A 270 19.61 22.29 -7.27
CA LEU A 270 18.38 22.29 -6.42
C LEU A 270 17.50 23.51 -6.70
N GLU A 271 18.07 24.61 -7.22
CA GLU A 271 17.35 25.85 -7.50
C GLU A 271 16.72 25.88 -8.89
N SER A 272 17.06 24.96 -9.78
CA SER A 272 16.52 24.94 -11.13
C SER A 272 15.01 24.66 -11.15
N ASP A 273 14.29 25.31 -12.05
CA ASP A 273 12.84 25.13 -12.18
C ASP A 273 12.46 23.69 -12.53
N ILE A 274 13.32 22.99 -13.29
CA ILE A 274 13.10 21.58 -13.63
C ILE A 274 13.15 20.70 -12.38
N ILE A 275 14.19 20.82 -11.56
CA ILE A 275 14.31 20.03 -10.33
C ILE A 275 13.17 20.38 -9.35
N LYS A 276 12.87 21.68 -9.18
CA LYS A 276 11.73 22.12 -8.35
C LYS A 276 10.39 21.58 -8.84
N SER A 277 10.17 21.55 -10.15
CA SER A 277 8.92 21.04 -10.73
C SER A 277 8.73 19.52 -10.54
N HIS A 278 9.82 18.77 -10.37
CA HIS A 278 9.78 17.33 -10.11
C HIS A 278 9.66 17.01 -8.61
N GLN A 279 9.90 17.97 -7.72
CA GLN A 279 9.68 17.80 -6.27
C GLN A 279 8.20 18.01 -5.94
N LYS A 280 7.52 16.95 -5.48
CA LYS A 280 6.09 16.98 -5.17
C LYS A 280 5.78 16.93 -3.68
N ALA A 281 6.76 16.60 -2.83
CA ALA A 281 6.58 16.62 -1.39
C ALA A 281 6.58 18.06 -0.84
N SER A 282 5.68 18.37 0.09
CA SER A 282 5.54 19.70 0.68
C SER A 282 6.79 20.17 1.43
N LEU A 283 7.54 19.25 2.05
CA LEU A 283 8.81 19.54 2.73
C LEU A 283 9.97 19.75 1.75
N GLY A 284 9.83 19.20 0.56
CA GLY A 284 10.69 19.46 -0.58
C GLY A 284 12.17 19.11 -0.37
N ASN A 285 13.00 19.78 -1.19
CA ASN A 285 14.43 19.57 -1.20
C ASN A 285 15.11 20.01 0.12
N GLY A 286 14.53 21.02 0.79
CA GLY A 286 15.11 21.54 2.04
C GLY A 286 15.20 20.49 3.16
N ASN A 287 14.23 19.56 3.23
CA ASN A 287 14.30 18.47 4.19
C ASN A 287 15.40 17.46 3.82
N VAL A 288 15.58 17.17 2.52
CA VAL A 288 16.69 16.32 2.06
C VAL A 288 18.05 16.98 2.37
N GLU A 289 18.20 18.31 2.10
CA GLU A 289 19.42 19.06 2.44
C GLU A 289 19.75 18.99 3.93
N LYS A 290 18.73 19.18 4.79
CA LYS A 290 18.89 19.04 6.24
C LYS A 290 19.54 17.71 6.63
N TYR A 291 19.05 16.60 6.12
CA TYR A 291 19.61 15.28 6.46
C TYR A 291 20.97 15.03 5.83
N VAL A 292 21.23 15.54 4.62
CA VAL A 292 22.58 15.51 4.03
C VAL A 292 23.55 16.28 4.92
N ASP A 293 23.20 17.47 5.39
CA ASP A 293 24.05 18.27 6.28
C ASP A 293 24.27 17.62 7.65
N MET A 294 23.30 16.84 8.16
CA MET A 294 23.43 16.15 9.45
C MET A 294 24.37 14.93 9.38
N TYR A 295 24.37 14.20 8.28
CA TYR A 295 25.02 12.87 8.23
C TYR A 295 26.18 12.74 7.25
N PHE A 296 26.34 13.69 6.33
CA PHE A 296 27.35 13.60 5.27
C PHE A 296 28.23 14.85 5.21
N PRO A 297 29.48 14.71 4.71
CA PRO A 297 30.28 15.86 4.35
C PRO A 297 29.59 16.72 3.29
N LYS A 298 29.79 18.04 3.34
CA LYS A 298 29.19 18.97 2.39
C LYS A 298 29.42 18.55 0.93
N PRO A 299 28.36 18.33 0.14
CA PRO A 299 28.49 17.93 -1.25
C PRO A 299 29.21 18.99 -2.09
N LYS A 300 30.07 18.55 -3.01
CA LYS A 300 30.82 19.45 -3.89
C LYS A 300 29.97 20.03 -5.03
N ASN A 301 28.93 19.35 -5.43
CA ASN A 301 28.01 19.71 -6.53
C ASN A 301 26.74 18.89 -6.42
N PHE A 302 25.76 19.17 -7.29
CA PHE A 302 24.48 18.47 -7.31
C PHE A 302 24.60 16.95 -7.46
N ARG A 303 25.48 16.47 -8.34
CA ARG A 303 25.67 15.01 -8.53
C ARG A 303 26.20 14.33 -7.26
N SER A 304 27.12 14.96 -6.53
CA SER A 304 27.59 14.44 -5.24
C SER A 304 26.58 14.61 -4.11
N PHE A 305 25.58 15.48 -4.28
CA PHE A 305 24.46 15.59 -3.38
C PHE A 305 23.44 14.46 -3.56
N VAL A 306 23.22 14.02 -4.79
CA VAL A 306 22.28 12.94 -5.13
C VAL A 306 22.86 11.55 -4.82
N MET A 307 24.19 11.38 -4.89
CA MET A 307 24.88 10.12 -4.62
C MET A 307 25.06 9.83 -3.14
#